data_1ec070ad7b00f3f81951a4f9a7550ef5
#
_entry.id   1ec070ad7b00f3f81951a4f9a7550ef5
#
_cell.length_a   1.000
_cell.length_b   1.000
_cell.length_c   1.000
_cell.angle_alpha   90.00
_cell.angle_beta   90.00
_cell.angle_gamma   90.00
#
_symmetry.space_group_name_H-M   'P 1'
#
loop_
_entity.id
_entity.type
_entity.pdbx_description
1 polymer ?
#
loop_
_entity_poly.entity_id
_entity_poly.type
_entity_poly.pdbx_seq_one_letter_code
_entity_poly.pdbx_strand_id
1 'polypeptide(L)'
;MDFPRTTVGDQSLSRLIIGTNWFLGYSHYSVAKDKFIKDNQTRDKIAEILEVYLEAGIDTVMGPMLPIFTDAVQEAQQRKGQEIKLILTPSFNILPGGEPENDPEPVIARCKETGACICMPHQVVTDALVDRMHREIRDIDKYTQLIRQYEMIPGLSTHMPETVIYADETEVDVESYIQIYNATGFLMQVETDWVMKIIYNAKKPVMTIKPLAAGRLLPVAGLAFVWSTIREQDMVTIGTSTPDEAREVIDISLELLSNRIPDYKLQRTRSKSSIS
;
A
#
# COMPACT_ATOMS: atom_id res chain seq x y z
N MET A 1 18.26 -4.67 13.44
CA MET A 1 17.60 -3.41 13.88
C MET A 1 16.19 -3.49 13.31
N ASP A 2 15.18 -3.45 14.15
CA ASP A 2 13.80 -3.56 13.67
C ASP A 2 13.40 -2.32 12.89
N PHE A 3 12.63 -2.50 11.81
CA PHE A 3 12.17 -1.39 10.98
C PHE A 3 11.27 -0.43 11.80
N PRO A 4 11.34 0.91 11.60
CA PRO A 4 10.49 1.86 12.31
C PRO A 4 8.99 1.57 12.15
N ARG A 5 8.23 1.81 13.20
CA ARG A 5 6.80 1.48 13.29
C ARG A 5 5.95 2.72 13.55
N THR A 6 4.66 2.60 13.25
CA THR A 6 3.62 3.57 13.56
C THR A 6 2.36 2.86 14.04
N THR A 7 1.37 3.61 14.50
CA THR A 7 0.10 3.07 14.99
C THR A 7 -1.06 3.52 14.12
N VAL A 8 -1.93 2.57 13.75
CA VAL A 8 -3.20 2.83 13.05
C VAL A 8 -4.31 2.14 13.84
N GLY A 9 -5.21 2.91 14.45
CA GLY A 9 -6.13 2.38 15.43
C GLY A 9 -5.38 1.78 16.62
N ASP A 10 -5.62 0.51 16.91
CA ASP A 10 -4.91 -0.28 17.93
C ASP A 10 -3.74 -1.12 17.38
N GLN A 11 -3.49 -1.08 16.07
CA GLN A 11 -2.46 -1.89 15.42
C GLN A 11 -1.14 -1.13 15.30
N SER A 12 -0.05 -1.80 15.73
CA SER A 12 1.31 -1.37 15.42
C SER A 12 1.72 -1.93 14.07
N LEU A 13 2.04 -1.08 13.12
CA LEU A 13 2.40 -1.42 11.74
C LEU A 13 3.83 -1.00 11.43
N SER A 14 4.53 -1.74 10.58
CA SER A 14 5.80 -1.27 10.01
C SER A 14 5.56 -0.06 9.10
N ARG A 15 6.41 0.97 9.18
CA ARG A 15 6.27 2.17 8.34
C ARG A 15 6.54 1.91 6.85
N LEU A 16 7.27 0.85 6.51
CA LEU A 16 7.31 0.29 5.17
C LEU A 16 6.27 -0.81 5.07
N ILE A 17 5.34 -0.69 4.12
CA ILE A 17 4.27 -1.65 3.85
C ILE A 17 4.61 -2.39 2.56
N ILE A 18 4.45 -3.70 2.57
CA ILE A 18 4.66 -4.53 1.39
C ILE A 18 3.47 -4.35 0.44
N GLY A 19 3.72 -3.77 -0.74
CA GLY A 19 2.73 -3.61 -1.80
C GLY A 19 2.70 -4.82 -2.72
N THR A 20 1.52 -5.18 -3.22
CA THR A 20 1.32 -6.44 -3.93
C THR A 20 1.29 -6.31 -5.45
N ASN A 21 1.11 -5.12 -6.00
CA ASN A 21 0.87 -4.92 -7.43
C ASN A 21 1.97 -5.52 -8.33
N TRP A 22 3.24 -5.41 -7.93
CA TRP A 22 4.36 -5.88 -8.73
C TRP A 22 4.46 -7.40 -8.80
N PHE A 23 4.13 -8.13 -7.75
CA PHE A 23 4.12 -9.59 -7.82
C PHE A 23 2.76 -10.19 -8.23
N LEU A 24 1.70 -9.39 -8.28
CA LEU A 24 0.38 -9.83 -8.79
C LEU A 24 0.14 -9.49 -10.27
N GLY A 25 1.11 -8.82 -10.93
CA GLY A 25 0.97 -8.43 -12.33
C GLY A 25 0.00 -7.28 -12.58
N TYR A 26 0.06 -6.27 -11.72
CA TYR A 26 -0.60 -4.98 -11.86
C TYR A 26 0.45 -3.86 -11.84
N SER A 27 1.46 -3.97 -12.70
CA SER A 27 2.66 -3.11 -12.66
C SER A 27 2.41 -1.65 -13.03
N HIS A 28 1.32 -1.34 -13.71
CA HIS A 28 1.06 -0.02 -14.34
C HIS A 28 2.17 0.41 -15.34
N TYR A 29 2.90 -0.55 -15.88
CA TYR A 29 3.96 -0.32 -16.85
C TYR A 29 3.50 -0.64 -18.27
N SER A 30 3.14 -1.91 -18.53
CA SER A 30 2.57 -2.36 -19.79
C SER A 30 1.83 -3.70 -19.63
N VAL A 31 0.89 -3.99 -20.54
CA VAL A 31 0.17 -5.27 -20.58
C VAL A 31 1.15 -6.45 -20.72
N ALA A 32 2.21 -6.29 -21.52
CA ALA A 32 3.24 -7.32 -21.70
C ALA A 32 4.01 -7.58 -20.40
N LYS A 33 4.32 -6.54 -19.63
CA LYS A 33 4.98 -6.67 -18.33
C LYS A 33 4.08 -7.37 -17.32
N ASP A 34 2.80 -6.99 -17.27
CA ASP A 34 1.81 -7.62 -16.38
C ASP A 34 1.65 -9.11 -16.69
N LYS A 35 1.58 -9.47 -17.98
CA LYS A 35 1.54 -10.87 -18.42
C LYS A 35 2.81 -11.62 -17.99
N PHE A 36 3.99 -11.05 -18.24
CA PHE A 36 5.27 -11.65 -17.84
C PHE A 36 5.32 -11.93 -16.34
N ILE A 37 4.86 -10.98 -15.51
CA ILE A 37 4.81 -11.16 -14.06
C ILE A 37 3.87 -12.33 -13.71
N LYS A 38 2.64 -12.32 -14.22
CA LYS A 38 1.65 -13.38 -13.94
C LYS A 38 2.11 -14.77 -14.38
N ASP A 39 2.83 -14.86 -15.51
CA ASP A 39 3.36 -16.13 -16.02
C ASP A 39 4.55 -16.66 -15.17
N ASN A 40 5.24 -15.80 -14.42
CA ASN A 40 6.48 -16.15 -13.71
C ASN A 40 6.36 -16.12 -12.18
N GLN A 41 5.37 -15.48 -11.62
CA GLN A 41 5.16 -15.45 -10.17
C GLN A 41 4.33 -16.65 -9.71
N THR A 42 4.76 -17.24 -8.61
CA THR A 42 4.08 -18.34 -7.94
C THR A 42 3.86 -17.99 -6.48
N ARG A 43 2.98 -18.72 -5.79
CA ARG A 43 2.79 -18.60 -4.34
C ARG A 43 4.13 -18.65 -3.60
N ASP A 44 4.99 -19.63 -3.92
CA ASP A 44 6.28 -19.83 -3.26
C ASP A 44 7.21 -18.63 -3.46
N LYS A 45 7.32 -18.09 -4.69
CA LYS A 45 8.14 -16.91 -4.97
C LYS A 45 7.62 -15.66 -4.25
N ILE A 46 6.31 -15.52 -4.13
CA ILE A 46 5.71 -14.42 -3.36
C ILE A 46 6.05 -14.60 -1.88
N ALA A 47 5.93 -15.83 -1.34
CA ALA A 47 6.30 -16.13 0.04
C ALA A 47 7.77 -15.80 0.32
N GLU A 48 8.70 -16.17 -0.58
CA GLU A 48 10.12 -15.81 -0.47
C GLU A 48 10.37 -14.30 -0.41
N ILE A 49 9.59 -13.51 -1.16
CA ILE A 49 9.67 -12.04 -1.07
C ILE A 49 9.19 -11.57 0.31
N LEU A 50 8.07 -12.08 0.80
CA LEU A 50 7.52 -11.74 2.11
C LEU A 50 8.48 -12.10 3.25
N GLU A 51 9.16 -13.24 3.15
CA GLU A 51 10.15 -13.68 4.15
C GLU A 51 11.29 -12.67 4.30
N VAL A 52 11.78 -12.08 3.21
CA VAL A 52 12.83 -11.04 3.26
C VAL A 52 12.38 -9.81 4.05
N TYR A 53 11.12 -9.39 3.86
CA TYR A 53 10.56 -8.29 4.63
C TYR A 53 10.41 -8.63 6.12
N LEU A 54 9.93 -9.84 6.42
CA LEU A 54 9.80 -10.32 7.81
C LEU A 54 11.15 -10.35 8.54
N GLU A 55 12.23 -10.78 7.86
CA GLU A 55 13.59 -10.77 8.40
C GLU A 55 14.08 -9.37 8.80
N ALA A 56 13.55 -8.33 8.17
CA ALA A 56 13.85 -6.93 8.49
C ALA A 56 12.86 -6.31 9.51
N GLY A 57 11.94 -7.09 10.08
CA GLY A 57 10.90 -6.59 10.99
C GLY A 57 9.77 -5.84 10.28
N ILE A 58 9.61 -6.04 8.97
CA ILE A 58 8.53 -5.47 8.17
C ILE A 58 7.45 -6.55 8.03
N ASP A 59 6.40 -6.40 8.83
CA ASP A 59 5.34 -7.39 9.01
C ASP A 59 3.98 -6.95 8.46
N THR A 60 3.92 -5.85 7.71
CA THR A 60 2.67 -5.30 7.20
C THR A 60 2.60 -5.43 5.69
N VAL A 61 1.53 -6.05 5.18
CA VAL A 61 1.28 -6.21 3.74
C VAL A 61 -0.08 -5.68 3.35
N MET A 62 -0.19 -5.06 2.18
CA MET A 62 -1.44 -4.49 1.67
C MET A 62 -1.74 -4.95 0.24
N GLY A 63 -2.95 -5.44 0.02
CA GLY A 63 -3.36 -5.87 -1.32
C GLY A 63 -4.82 -6.27 -1.46
N PRO A 64 -5.21 -6.73 -2.66
CA PRO A 64 -6.54 -7.25 -2.94
C PRO A 64 -6.72 -8.64 -2.33
N MET A 65 -7.96 -9.05 -2.11
CA MET A 65 -8.28 -10.40 -1.66
C MET A 65 -8.20 -11.39 -2.84
N LEU A 66 -7.00 -11.89 -3.14
CA LEU A 66 -6.73 -12.87 -4.20
C LEU A 66 -6.06 -14.12 -3.61
N PRO A 67 -6.53 -15.35 -3.95
CA PRO A 67 -6.00 -16.60 -3.37
C PRO A 67 -4.48 -16.72 -3.47
N ILE A 68 -3.88 -16.46 -4.61
CA ILE A 68 -2.41 -16.54 -4.77
C ILE A 68 -1.64 -15.66 -3.77
N PHE A 69 -2.21 -14.52 -3.40
CA PHE A 69 -1.61 -13.60 -2.43
C PHE A 69 -1.86 -14.06 -0.99
N THR A 70 -3.11 -14.36 -0.66
CA THR A 70 -3.47 -14.77 0.71
C THR A 70 -2.82 -16.10 1.10
N ASP A 71 -2.73 -17.04 0.17
CA ASP A 71 -2.03 -18.32 0.38
C ASP A 71 -0.51 -18.10 0.56
N ALA A 72 0.10 -17.14 -0.17
CA ALA A 72 1.50 -16.79 0.01
C ALA A 72 1.78 -16.14 1.37
N VAL A 73 0.85 -15.31 1.87
CA VAL A 73 0.93 -14.76 3.23
C VAL A 73 0.92 -15.88 4.28
N GLN A 74 -0.01 -16.82 4.18
CA GLN A 74 -0.08 -17.97 5.08
C GLN A 74 1.21 -18.81 5.03
N GLU A 75 1.72 -19.07 3.83
CA GLU A 75 2.96 -19.82 3.62
C GLU A 75 4.16 -19.11 4.29
N ALA A 76 4.32 -17.80 4.06
CA ALA A 76 5.43 -17.04 4.68
C ALA A 76 5.33 -17.02 6.21
N GLN A 77 4.12 -16.85 6.76
CA GLN A 77 3.88 -16.93 8.21
C GLN A 77 4.25 -18.28 8.78
N GLN A 78 3.89 -19.38 8.11
CA GLN A 78 4.22 -20.74 8.54
C GLN A 78 5.73 -20.98 8.51
N ARG A 79 6.41 -20.58 7.44
CA ARG A 79 7.86 -20.76 7.27
C ARG A 79 8.69 -19.99 8.30
N LYS A 80 8.24 -18.74 8.61
CA LYS A 80 8.98 -17.85 9.54
C LYS A 80 8.51 -17.95 10.99
N GLY A 81 7.34 -18.52 11.25
CA GLY A 81 6.73 -18.49 12.58
C GLY A 81 6.40 -17.08 13.08
N GLN A 82 6.11 -16.16 12.15
CA GLN A 82 5.83 -14.74 12.42
C GLN A 82 4.49 -14.35 11.82
N GLU A 83 3.75 -13.51 12.53
CA GLU A 83 2.48 -12.96 12.05
C GLU A 83 2.70 -11.83 11.05
N ILE A 84 1.88 -11.79 10.00
CA ILE A 84 1.81 -10.68 9.04
C ILE A 84 0.51 -9.90 9.30
N LYS A 85 0.62 -8.60 9.47
CA LYS A 85 -0.50 -7.67 9.56
C LYS A 85 -1.07 -7.46 8.16
N LEU A 86 -2.27 -8.01 7.93
CA LEU A 86 -2.90 -8.01 6.61
C LEU A 86 -3.87 -6.84 6.47
N ILE A 87 -3.61 -5.98 5.49
CA ILE A 87 -4.50 -4.90 5.06
C ILE A 87 -5.13 -5.31 3.74
N LEU A 88 -6.44 -5.50 3.72
CA LEU A 88 -7.16 -5.85 2.49
C LEU A 88 -7.92 -4.66 1.91
N THR A 89 -7.86 -4.55 0.58
CA THR A 89 -8.55 -3.52 -0.20
C THR A 89 -9.62 -4.15 -1.09
N PRO A 90 -10.78 -4.55 -0.54
CA PRO A 90 -11.82 -5.23 -1.31
C PRO A 90 -12.57 -4.27 -2.23
N SER A 91 -13.01 -4.80 -3.38
CA SER A 91 -14.04 -4.17 -4.23
C SER A 91 -15.36 -4.89 -4.02
N PHE A 92 -16.46 -4.13 -3.98
CA PHE A 92 -17.81 -4.67 -3.81
C PHE A 92 -18.83 -3.78 -4.54
N ASN A 93 -20.07 -4.26 -4.62
CA ASN A 93 -21.16 -3.54 -5.27
C ASN A 93 -21.58 -2.32 -4.45
N ILE A 94 -21.69 -1.18 -5.11
CA ILE A 94 -22.24 0.07 -4.54
C ILE A 94 -23.56 0.48 -5.21
N LEU A 95 -23.92 -0.18 -6.30
CA LEU A 95 -25.16 0.04 -7.04
C LEU A 95 -26.10 -1.16 -6.90
N PRO A 96 -27.43 -0.95 -6.90
CA PRO A 96 -28.40 -2.04 -6.90
C PRO A 96 -28.24 -2.97 -8.13
N GLY A 97 -28.46 -4.26 -7.92
CA GLY A 97 -28.52 -5.25 -9.01
C GLY A 97 -27.18 -5.86 -9.42
N GLY A 98 -26.11 -5.68 -8.61
CA GLY A 98 -24.86 -6.43 -8.79
C GLY A 98 -24.99 -7.89 -8.36
N GLU A 99 -23.91 -8.68 -8.58
CA GLU A 99 -23.84 -10.08 -8.15
C GLU A 99 -23.85 -10.19 -6.62
N PRO A 100 -24.73 -11.02 -6.01
CA PRO A 100 -24.88 -11.07 -4.55
C PRO A 100 -23.60 -11.40 -3.78
N GLU A 101 -22.71 -12.21 -4.33
CA GLU A 101 -21.42 -12.55 -3.72
C GLU A 101 -20.45 -11.37 -3.66
N ASN A 102 -20.73 -10.31 -4.40
CA ASN A 102 -19.98 -9.06 -4.39
C ASN A 102 -20.65 -7.95 -3.55
N ASP A 103 -21.72 -8.28 -2.84
CA ASP A 103 -22.33 -7.34 -1.89
C ASP A 103 -21.36 -7.01 -0.77
N PRO A 104 -21.44 -5.82 -0.16
CA PRO A 104 -20.48 -5.36 0.84
C PRO A 104 -20.29 -6.33 2.01
N GLU A 105 -21.39 -6.85 2.56
CA GLU A 105 -21.35 -7.68 3.76
C GLU A 105 -20.59 -9.00 3.55
N PRO A 106 -20.92 -9.88 2.59
CA PRO A 106 -20.16 -11.11 2.36
C PRO A 106 -18.72 -10.85 1.95
N VAL A 107 -18.43 -9.74 1.25
CA VAL A 107 -17.05 -9.39 0.88
C VAL A 107 -16.24 -8.97 2.11
N ILE A 108 -16.79 -8.15 2.98
CA ILE A 108 -16.13 -7.69 4.22
C ILE A 108 -15.97 -8.87 5.20
N ALA A 109 -16.98 -9.74 5.33
CA ALA A 109 -16.88 -10.95 6.13
C ALA A 109 -15.69 -11.83 5.69
N ARG A 110 -15.54 -12.07 4.39
CA ARG A 110 -14.39 -12.82 3.84
C ARG A 110 -13.04 -12.15 4.13
N CYS A 111 -12.97 -10.81 4.17
CA CYS A 111 -11.74 -10.13 4.59
C CYS A 111 -11.35 -10.52 6.02
N LYS A 112 -12.31 -10.54 6.95
CA LYS A 112 -12.07 -10.97 8.33
C LYS A 112 -11.64 -12.43 8.41
N GLU A 113 -12.36 -13.32 7.71
CA GLU A 113 -12.03 -14.75 7.63
C GLU A 113 -10.63 -15.02 7.08
N THR A 114 -10.14 -14.15 6.18
CA THR A 114 -8.79 -14.20 5.64
C THR A 114 -7.73 -13.72 6.63
N GLY A 115 -8.14 -13.10 7.75
CA GLY A 115 -7.25 -12.62 8.80
C GLY A 115 -6.85 -11.15 8.65
N ALA A 116 -7.61 -10.35 7.89
CA ALA A 116 -7.34 -8.92 7.81
C ALA A 116 -7.56 -8.23 9.17
N CYS A 117 -6.60 -7.40 9.58
CA CYS A 117 -6.77 -6.50 10.72
C CYS A 117 -7.30 -5.13 10.28
N ILE A 118 -7.03 -4.73 9.04
CA ILE A 118 -7.50 -3.47 8.45
C ILE A 118 -8.21 -3.78 7.13
N CYS A 119 -9.37 -3.18 6.92
CA CYS A 119 -10.14 -3.27 5.69
C CYS A 119 -10.40 -1.87 5.13
N MET A 120 -9.97 -1.63 3.90
CA MET A 120 -10.06 -0.33 3.25
C MET A 120 -10.77 -0.51 1.90
N PRO A 121 -12.05 -0.11 1.75
CA PRO A 121 -12.73 -0.19 0.46
C PRO A 121 -11.84 0.33 -0.67
N HIS A 122 -11.67 -0.49 -1.72
CA HIS A 122 -10.79 -0.17 -2.83
C HIS A 122 -11.17 1.15 -3.49
N GLN A 123 -10.21 1.84 -4.11
CA GLN A 123 -10.42 3.14 -4.74
C GLN A 123 -11.60 3.15 -5.73
N VAL A 124 -11.90 2.06 -6.42
CA VAL A 124 -13.08 1.99 -7.32
C VAL A 124 -14.40 2.12 -6.59
N VAL A 125 -14.45 1.79 -5.30
CA VAL A 125 -15.59 1.99 -4.41
C VAL A 125 -15.57 3.41 -3.85
N THR A 126 -14.47 3.77 -3.18
CA THR A 126 -14.34 5.06 -2.48
C THR A 126 -14.46 6.25 -3.44
N ASP A 127 -13.72 6.24 -4.54
CA ASP A 127 -13.69 7.36 -5.48
C ASP A 127 -15.05 7.56 -6.21
N ALA A 128 -15.81 6.48 -6.41
CA ALA A 128 -17.16 6.55 -6.98
C ALA A 128 -18.20 7.18 -6.05
N LEU A 129 -17.91 7.25 -4.75
CA LEU A 129 -18.80 7.84 -3.74
C LEU A 129 -18.47 9.32 -3.45
N VAL A 130 -17.36 9.85 -3.96
CA VAL A 130 -16.95 11.24 -3.72
C VAL A 130 -17.95 12.22 -4.35
N ASP A 131 -18.50 13.09 -3.54
CA ASP A 131 -19.37 14.18 -3.94
C ASP A 131 -18.66 15.53 -3.74
N ARG A 132 -18.14 16.07 -4.85
CA ARG A 132 -17.43 17.37 -4.85
C ARG A 132 -18.33 18.56 -4.58
N MET A 133 -19.63 18.43 -4.88
CA MET A 133 -20.58 19.53 -4.67
C MET A 133 -20.88 19.73 -3.19
N HIS A 134 -21.04 18.61 -2.45
CA HIS A 134 -21.34 18.63 -1.03
C HIS A 134 -20.08 18.44 -0.16
N ARG A 135 -18.91 18.16 -0.78
CA ARG A 135 -17.64 17.91 -0.10
C ARG A 135 -17.74 16.75 0.90
N GLU A 136 -18.29 15.64 0.44
CA GLU A 136 -18.51 14.44 1.26
C GLU A 136 -18.22 13.16 0.47
N ILE A 137 -18.19 12.03 1.17
CA ILE A 137 -18.12 10.69 0.57
C ILE A 137 -19.45 10.02 0.90
N ARG A 138 -20.33 9.95 -0.11
CA ARG A 138 -21.73 9.54 0.08
C ARG A 138 -21.83 8.13 0.66
N ASP A 139 -22.65 7.97 1.69
CA ASP A 139 -22.97 6.67 2.31
C ASP A 139 -21.76 5.87 2.80
N ILE A 140 -20.59 6.48 2.96
CA ILE A 140 -19.36 5.76 3.35
C ILE A 140 -19.47 5.16 4.74
N ASP A 141 -20.21 5.80 5.63
CA ASP A 141 -20.39 5.39 7.03
C ASP A 141 -21.00 3.98 7.16
N LYS A 142 -21.88 3.58 6.24
CA LYS A 142 -22.44 2.23 6.26
C LYS A 142 -21.37 1.14 6.06
N TYR A 143 -20.33 1.42 5.28
CA TYR A 143 -19.24 0.49 5.03
C TYR A 143 -18.22 0.49 6.19
N THR A 144 -17.89 1.67 6.71
CA THR A 144 -16.97 1.77 7.85
C THR A 144 -17.57 1.12 9.10
N GLN A 145 -18.87 1.34 9.36
CA GLN A 145 -19.58 0.67 10.45
C GLN A 145 -19.63 -0.85 10.27
N LEU A 146 -19.87 -1.33 9.04
CA LEU A 146 -19.85 -2.76 8.74
C LEU A 146 -18.46 -3.36 8.99
N ILE A 147 -17.39 -2.68 8.59
CA ILE A 147 -16.02 -3.10 8.88
C ILE A 147 -15.76 -3.20 10.39
N ARG A 148 -16.23 -2.21 11.17
CA ARG A 148 -16.17 -2.25 12.65
C ARG A 148 -16.93 -3.42 13.24
N GLN A 149 -18.13 -3.74 12.72
CA GLN A 149 -18.94 -4.89 13.19
C GLN A 149 -18.19 -6.23 13.03
N TYR A 150 -17.34 -6.34 12.01
CA TYR A 150 -16.45 -7.49 11.82
C TYR A 150 -15.12 -7.35 12.57
N GLU A 151 -15.02 -6.43 13.54
CA GLU A 151 -13.82 -6.23 14.37
C GLU A 151 -12.54 -6.01 13.55
N MET A 152 -12.66 -5.25 12.46
CA MET A 152 -11.54 -4.74 11.67
C MET A 152 -11.47 -3.22 11.76
N ILE A 153 -10.29 -2.67 11.50
CA ILE A 153 -10.06 -1.23 11.44
C ILE A 153 -10.46 -0.73 10.04
N PRO A 154 -11.39 0.24 9.92
CA PRO A 154 -11.71 0.84 8.64
C PRO A 154 -10.67 1.88 8.23
N GLY A 155 -10.46 2.01 6.93
CA GLY A 155 -9.73 3.08 6.28
C GLY A 155 -10.28 3.32 4.88
N LEU A 156 -9.73 4.28 4.14
CA LEU A 156 -10.15 4.59 2.78
C LEU A 156 -9.00 4.45 1.81
N SER A 157 -9.18 3.65 0.76
CA SER A 157 -8.26 3.62 -0.37
C SER A 157 -8.78 4.57 -1.45
N THR A 158 -7.97 5.55 -1.86
CA THR A 158 -8.37 6.56 -2.84
C THR A 158 -7.23 6.95 -3.79
N HIS A 159 -7.61 7.34 -4.99
CA HIS A 159 -6.73 8.02 -5.95
C HIS A 159 -7.08 9.52 -6.08
N MET A 160 -8.14 9.96 -5.39
CA MET A 160 -8.63 11.34 -5.41
C MET A 160 -8.17 12.05 -4.12
N PRO A 161 -7.25 13.04 -4.22
CA PRO A 161 -6.67 13.66 -3.02
C PRO A 161 -7.71 14.38 -2.15
N GLU A 162 -8.78 14.89 -2.73
CA GLU A 162 -9.89 15.52 -1.99
C GLU A 162 -10.63 14.56 -1.05
N THR A 163 -10.57 13.25 -1.29
CA THR A 163 -11.18 12.25 -0.42
C THR A 163 -10.65 12.35 1.01
N VAL A 164 -9.35 12.57 1.18
CA VAL A 164 -8.72 12.77 2.50
C VAL A 164 -9.28 14.01 3.19
N ILE A 165 -9.42 15.10 2.42
CA ILE A 165 -9.95 16.37 2.95
C ILE A 165 -11.40 16.20 3.37
N TYR A 166 -12.24 15.62 2.51
CA TYR A 166 -13.67 15.44 2.81
C TYR A 166 -13.93 14.49 3.96
N ALA A 167 -13.17 13.39 4.04
CA ALA A 167 -13.26 12.46 5.16
C ALA A 167 -12.88 13.13 6.51
N ASP A 168 -11.86 13.99 6.50
CA ASP A 168 -11.45 14.74 7.68
C ASP A 168 -12.46 15.85 8.05
N GLU A 169 -13.07 16.52 7.08
CA GLU A 169 -14.07 17.57 7.29
C GLU A 169 -15.39 17.01 7.83
N THR A 170 -15.83 15.86 7.30
CA THR A 170 -17.09 15.20 7.68
C THR A 170 -16.92 14.18 8.82
N GLU A 171 -15.71 14.05 9.35
CA GLU A 171 -15.38 13.18 10.50
C GLU A 171 -15.74 11.70 10.26
N VAL A 172 -15.50 11.20 9.04
CA VAL A 172 -15.72 9.78 8.71
C VAL A 172 -14.95 8.88 9.67
N ASP A 173 -15.62 7.83 10.19
CA ASP A 173 -15.00 6.85 11.11
C ASP A 173 -14.00 5.95 10.39
N VAL A 174 -12.76 6.44 10.25
CA VAL A 174 -11.61 5.72 9.69
C VAL A 174 -10.34 6.01 10.47
N GLU A 175 -9.35 5.11 10.37
CA GLU A 175 -8.07 5.28 11.07
C GLU A 175 -6.89 5.57 10.13
N SER A 176 -7.07 5.44 8.83
CA SER A 176 -6.00 5.72 7.85
C SER A 176 -6.55 5.92 6.44
N TYR A 177 -5.70 6.50 5.59
CA TYR A 177 -5.96 6.72 4.17
C TYR A 177 -4.85 6.07 3.32
N ILE A 178 -5.22 5.53 2.15
CA ILE A 178 -4.26 5.21 1.08
C ILE A 178 -4.29 6.35 0.07
N GLN A 179 -3.12 6.92 -0.27
CA GLN A 179 -2.99 8.02 -1.21
C GLN A 179 -1.81 7.80 -2.16
N ILE A 180 -1.99 8.07 -3.46
CA ILE A 180 -0.87 8.07 -4.42
C ILE A 180 0.04 9.25 -4.11
N TYR A 181 1.35 8.97 -3.98
CA TYR A 181 2.34 10.01 -3.73
C TYR A 181 3.71 9.64 -4.29
N ASN A 182 4.22 10.43 -5.23
CA ASN A 182 5.54 10.27 -5.84
C ASN A 182 6.06 11.59 -6.43
N ALA A 183 7.36 11.68 -6.65
CA ALA A 183 8.04 12.89 -7.10
C ALA A 183 7.66 13.35 -8.53
N THR A 184 7.06 12.47 -9.35
CA THR A 184 6.75 12.78 -10.75
C THR A 184 5.28 13.12 -10.99
N GLY A 185 4.42 13.06 -9.97
CA GLY A 185 2.98 13.23 -10.13
C GLY A 185 2.29 12.05 -10.86
N PHE A 186 2.97 10.91 -10.99
CA PHE A 186 2.44 9.77 -11.72
C PHE A 186 1.14 9.26 -11.11
N LEU A 187 0.06 9.25 -11.90
CA LEU A 187 -1.32 8.91 -11.53
C LEU A 187 -1.90 9.78 -10.40
N MET A 188 -1.25 10.86 -10.03
CA MET A 188 -1.79 11.87 -9.13
C MET A 188 -2.69 12.82 -9.94
N GLN A 189 -3.82 13.24 -9.36
CA GLN A 189 -4.80 14.08 -10.07
C GLN A 189 -4.49 15.57 -9.98
N VAL A 190 -3.60 15.94 -9.06
CA VAL A 190 -3.09 17.29 -8.87
C VAL A 190 -1.57 17.24 -8.69
N GLU A 191 -0.93 18.39 -8.65
CA GLU A 191 0.52 18.53 -8.50
C GLU A 191 1.01 17.89 -7.19
N THR A 192 2.26 17.45 -7.21
CA THR A 192 2.88 16.72 -6.09
C THR A 192 2.89 17.52 -4.78
N ASP A 193 3.11 18.83 -4.83
CA ASP A 193 3.12 19.72 -3.68
C ASP A 193 1.73 19.90 -3.05
N TRP A 194 0.66 19.84 -3.84
CA TRP A 194 -0.71 19.79 -3.33
C TRP A 194 -0.98 18.52 -2.53
N VAL A 195 -0.62 17.36 -3.08
CA VAL A 195 -0.79 16.10 -2.36
C VAL A 195 0.08 16.05 -1.11
N MET A 196 1.33 16.55 -1.19
CA MET A 196 2.21 16.67 -0.02
C MET A 196 1.53 17.47 1.10
N LYS A 197 0.91 18.62 0.76
CA LYS A 197 0.21 19.44 1.74
C LYS A 197 -1.04 18.76 2.31
N ILE A 198 -1.77 18.00 1.50
CA ILE A 198 -2.92 17.21 1.96
C ILE A 198 -2.46 16.15 2.95
N ILE A 199 -1.41 15.39 2.64
CA ILE A 199 -0.82 14.40 3.56
C ILE A 199 -0.37 15.08 4.86
N TYR A 200 0.32 16.22 4.77
CA TYR A 200 0.80 16.95 5.94
C TYR A 200 -0.34 17.38 6.88
N ASN A 201 -1.49 17.78 6.32
CA ASN A 201 -2.65 18.27 7.07
C ASN A 201 -3.63 17.16 7.47
N ALA A 202 -3.49 15.93 6.95
CA ALA A 202 -4.42 14.83 7.23
C ALA A 202 -4.49 14.52 8.73
N LYS A 203 -5.70 14.35 9.27
CA LYS A 203 -5.91 14.05 10.71
C LYS A 203 -5.41 12.66 11.09
N LYS A 204 -5.40 11.72 10.16
CA LYS A 204 -4.99 10.32 10.35
C LYS A 204 -3.67 10.01 9.64
N PRO A 205 -2.95 8.93 10.02
CA PRO A 205 -1.80 8.45 9.26
C PRO A 205 -2.17 8.14 7.80
N VAL A 206 -1.25 8.40 6.88
CA VAL A 206 -1.45 8.14 5.45
C VAL A 206 -0.50 7.04 4.98
N MET A 207 -1.03 6.04 4.30
CA MET A 207 -0.30 4.99 3.60
C MET A 207 -0.05 5.47 2.17
N THR A 208 1.13 6.01 1.88
CA THR A 208 1.47 6.44 0.53
C THR A 208 1.75 5.25 -0.37
N ILE A 209 1.28 5.30 -1.62
CA ILE A 209 1.49 4.25 -2.61
C ILE A 209 2.19 4.81 -3.85
N LYS A 210 2.79 3.89 -4.65
CA LYS A 210 3.49 4.20 -5.92
C LYS A 210 4.70 5.15 -5.77
N PRO A 211 5.56 4.99 -4.73
CA PRO A 211 6.71 5.88 -4.50
C PRO A 211 7.69 5.92 -5.68
N LEU A 212 7.81 4.81 -6.43
CA LEU A 212 8.69 4.69 -7.60
C LEU A 212 7.99 5.01 -8.93
N ALA A 213 6.77 5.58 -8.90
CA ALA A 213 6.01 5.92 -10.11
C ALA A 213 5.93 4.73 -11.09
N ALA A 214 5.65 3.52 -10.61
CA ALA A 214 5.63 2.27 -11.39
C ALA A 214 6.95 1.99 -12.14
N GLY A 215 8.08 2.17 -11.48
CA GLY A 215 9.41 1.90 -12.03
C GLY A 215 9.98 3.02 -12.93
N ARG A 216 9.36 4.21 -12.95
CA ARG A 216 9.87 5.39 -13.67
C ARG A 216 10.94 6.13 -12.88
N LEU A 217 10.99 5.94 -11.57
CA LEU A 217 12.01 6.45 -10.67
C LEU A 217 12.90 5.30 -10.17
N LEU A 218 14.19 5.57 -10.08
CA LEU A 218 15.11 4.66 -9.39
C LEU A 218 14.74 4.59 -7.89
N PRO A 219 14.93 3.43 -7.23
CA PRO A 219 14.54 3.25 -5.83
C PRO A 219 15.05 4.35 -4.90
N VAL A 220 16.34 4.71 -5.00
CA VAL A 220 16.92 5.77 -4.15
C VAL A 220 16.24 7.12 -4.36
N ALA A 221 15.94 7.52 -5.59
CA ALA A 221 15.34 8.82 -5.88
C ALA A 221 13.88 8.89 -5.39
N GLY A 222 13.10 7.83 -5.67
CA GLY A 222 11.70 7.77 -5.25
C GLY A 222 11.54 7.67 -3.74
N LEU A 223 12.33 6.82 -3.07
CA LEU A 223 12.28 6.63 -1.62
C LEU A 223 12.82 7.86 -0.87
N ALA A 224 13.92 8.47 -1.34
CA ALA A 224 14.43 9.70 -0.73
C ALA A 224 13.39 10.81 -0.75
N PHE A 225 12.70 11.00 -1.88
CA PHE A 225 11.62 11.98 -1.97
C PHE A 225 10.51 11.69 -0.96
N VAL A 226 9.96 10.49 -0.97
CA VAL A 226 8.80 10.17 -0.10
C VAL A 226 9.18 10.23 1.37
N TRP A 227 10.27 9.56 1.80
CA TRP A 227 10.70 9.54 3.20
C TRP A 227 11.05 10.93 3.76
N SER A 228 11.54 11.86 2.92
CA SER A 228 11.86 13.22 3.35
C SER A 228 10.66 14.16 3.43
N THR A 229 9.51 13.78 2.90
CA THR A 229 8.36 14.69 2.74
C THR A 229 7.08 14.22 3.42
N ILE A 230 7.01 12.99 3.92
CA ILE A 230 5.91 12.49 4.74
C ILE A 230 6.19 12.67 6.23
N ARG A 231 5.15 12.59 7.06
CA ARG A 231 5.26 12.72 8.52
C ARG A 231 5.78 11.41 9.16
N GLU A 232 6.23 11.48 10.39
CA GLU A 232 6.71 10.32 11.15
C GLU A 232 5.64 9.24 11.35
N GLN A 233 4.37 9.62 11.40
CA GLN A 233 3.24 8.69 11.51
C GLN A 233 2.82 8.06 10.19
N ASP A 234 3.27 8.58 9.04
CA ASP A 234 2.89 8.10 7.73
C ASP A 234 3.76 6.91 7.28
N MET A 235 3.25 6.19 6.30
CA MET A 235 3.82 4.94 5.81
C MET A 235 4.08 4.99 4.30
N VAL A 236 5.01 4.17 3.84
CA VAL A 236 5.33 4.00 2.42
C VAL A 236 5.00 2.57 2.00
N THR A 237 4.14 2.41 1.00
CA THR A 237 3.83 1.10 0.42
C THR A 237 4.62 0.92 -0.87
N ILE A 238 5.44 -0.12 -0.92
CA ILE A 238 6.28 -0.43 -2.07
C ILE A 238 6.11 -1.88 -2.50
N GLY A 239 5.97 -2.11 -3.81
CA GLY A 239 5.94 -3.44 -4.40
C GLY A 239 7.29 -3.80 -5.00
N THR A 240 7.69 -5.06 -4.87
CA THR A 240 8.89 -5.65 -5.44
C THR A 240 8.54 -6.98 -6.12
N SER A 241 9.34 -7.43 -7.09
CA SER A 241 9.10 -8.66 -7.83
C SER A 241 10.04 -9.80 -7.45
N THR A 242 11.09 -9.50 -6.69
CA THR A 242 12.12 -10.45 -6.29
C THR A 242 12.60 -10.20 -4.86
N PRO A 243 13.18 -11.22 -4.18
CA PRO A 243 13.83 -11.04 -2.88
C PRO A 243 14.97 -10.01 -2.89
N ASP A 244 15.71 -9.89 -4.00
CA ASP A 244 16.82 -8.93 -4.11
C ASP A 244 16.31 -7.49 -4.22
N GLU A 245 15.24 -7.24 -4.99
CA GLU A 245 14.57 -5.94 -4.99
C GLU A 245 14.00 -5.58 -3.61
N ALA A 246 13.49 -6.57 -2.87
CA ALA A 246 13.03 -6.35 -1.49
C ALA A 246 14.17 -5.90 -0.57
N ARG A 247 15.33 -6.58 -0.61
CA ARG A 247 16.52 -6.18 0.16
C ARG A 247 16.98 -4.77 -0.20
N GLU A 248 17.06 -4.46 -1.49
CA GLU A 248 17.48 -3.14 -1.97
C GLU A 248 16.60 -2.02 -1.40
N VAL A 249 15.27 -2.13 -1.50
CA VAL A 249 14.36 -1.08 -1.02
C VAL A 249 14.33 -0.97 0.51
N ILE A 250 14.54 -2.08 1.23
CA ILE A 250 14.68 -2.11 2.69
C ILE A 250 15.95 -1.36 3.11
N ASP A 251 17.09 -1.71 2.53
CA ASP A 251 18.38 -1.12 2.87
C ASP A 251 18.38 0.39 2.59
N ILE A 252 17.91 0.80 1.41
CA ILE A 252 17.77 2.22 1.04
C ILE A 252 16.86 2.94 2.06
N SER A 253 15.72 2.36 2.43
CA SER A 253 14.79 2.99 3.36
C SER A 253 15.38 3.15 4.76
N LEU A 254 16.08 2.13 5.27
CA LEU A 254 16.75 2.18 6.59
C LEU A 254 17.84 3.26 6.64
N GLU A 255 18.66 3.37 5.58
CA GLU A 255 19.68 4.40 5.50
C GLU A 255 19.06 5.81 5.49
N LEU A 256 18.03 6.04 4.65
CA LEU A 256 17.33 7.32 4.58
C LEU A 256 16.66 7.71 5.91
N LEU A 257 15.95 6.76 6.55
CA LEU A 257 15.31 6.98 7.85
C LEU A 257 16.32 7.22 9.00
N SER A 258 17.55 6.76 8.81
CA SER A 258 18.67 7.02 9.72
C SER A 258 19.45 8.29 9.37
N ASN A 259 18.95 9.13 8.45
CA ASN A 259 19.62 10.32 7.91
C ASN A 259 21.02 10.03 7.33
N ARG A 260 21.20 8.87 6.72
CA ARG A 260 22.43 8.49 6.02
C ARG A 260 22.21 8.47 4.50
N ILE A 261 23.27 8.67 3.76
CA ILE A 261 23.26 8.50 2.30
C ILE A 261 23.28 7.00 2.02
N PRO A 262 22.30 6.45 1.26
CA PRO A 262 22.28 5.04 0.94
C PRO A 262 23.53 4.61 0.17
N ASP A 263 24.25 3.60 0.69
CA ASP A 263 25.36 2.94 0.00
C ASP A 263 24.83 1.67 -0.68
N TYR A 264 24.51 1.79 -1.95
CA TYR A 264 23.97 0.70 -2.76
C TYR A 264 24.85 0.39 -3.95
N LYS A 265 24.82 -0.86 -4.41
CA LYS A 265 25.63 -1.31 -5.54
C LYS A 265 25.15 -0.67 -6.84
N LEU A 266 26.03 0.10 -7.49
CA LEU A 266 25.75 0.68 -8.78
C LEU A 266 25.95 -0.34 -9.91
N GLN A 267 25.06 -0.30 -10.91
CA GLN A 267 25.30 -1.04 -12.14
C GLN A 267 26.55 -0.53 -12.83
N ARG A 268 27.52 -1.41 -13.01
CA ARG A 268 28.76 -1.12 -13.75
C ARG A 268 28.58 -1.47 -15.21
N THR A 269 28.87 -0.53 -16.08
CA THR A 269 28.97 -0.74 -17.51
C THR A 269 30.39 -0.42 -17.97
N ARG A 270 30.78 -0.93 -19.13
CA ARG A 270 32.12 -0.67 -19.68
C ARG A 270 32.43 0.82 -19.82
N SER A 271 31.42 1.63 -20.14
CA SER A 271 31.53 3.09 -20.23
C SER A 271 31.76 3.80 -18.89
N LYS A 272 31.50 3.12 -17.76
CA LYS A 272 31.67 3.68 -16.41
C LYS A 272 32.97 3.20 -15.74
N SER A 273 33.77 2.36 -16.40
CA SER A 273 34.97 1.78 -15.79
C SER A 273 36.05 2.81 -15.44
N SER A 274 36.01 3.99 -16.05
CA SER A 274 36.96 5.09 -15.79
C SER A 274 36.61 5.97 -14.60
N ILE A 275 35.40 5.79 -14.02
CA ILE A 275 34.89 6.60 -12.89
C ILE A 275 34.58 5.75 -11.65
N SER A 276 35.00 4.51 -11.66
CA SER A 276 34.80 3.55 -10.55
C SER A 276 36.07 3.29 -9.77
#